data_8c5577b9a14b01f3167771554a36b5fd
#
_entry.id   8c5577b9a14b01f3167771554a36b5fd
#
_cell.length_a   1.000
_cell.length_b   1.000
_cell.length_c   1.000
_cell.angle_alpha   90.00
_cell.angle_beta   90.00
_cell.angle_gamma   90.00
#
_symmetry.space_group_name_H-M   'P 1'
#
loop_
_entity.id
_entity.type
_entity.pdbx_description
1 polymer ?
#
loop_
_entity_poly.entity_id
_entity_poly.type
_entity_poly.pdbx_seq_one_letter_code
_entity_poly.pdbx_strand_id
1 'polypeptide(L)'
;MTRKEVATMVSSIGLPYAYYQFDEGTGQAPPFVVFFFTGSNDLYADQVNYQKIDGLSIEFYSAEKDFETEDAIETLLNQAGLTYYKEQNYIDDEKMWQTAYDMQILLTEEVTTE
;
A
#
# COMPACT_ATOMS: atom_id res chain seq x y z
N MET A 1 -3.24 10.47 -8.34
CA MET A 1 -2.34 10.33 -7.16
C MET A 1 -0.94 10.01 -7.63
N THR A 2 0.06 10.67 -7.08
CA THR A 2 1.45 10.39 -7.41
C THR A 2 2.02 9.30 -6.49
N ARG A 3 3.13 8.71 -6.90
CA ARG A 3 3.80 7.73 -6.04
C ARG A 3 4.23 8.36 -4.72
N LYS A 4 4.65 9.62 -4.77
CA LYS A 4 5.02 10.36 -3.57
C LYS A 4 3.84 10.55 -2.62
N GLU A 5 2.67 10.82 -3.18
CA GLU A 5 1.46 10.95 -2.37
C GLU A 5 1.07 9.63 -1.71
N VAL A 6 1.28 8.52 -2.41
CA VAL A 6 1.05 7.20 -1.82
C VAL A 6 1.97 6.99 -0.61
N ALA A 7 3.25 7.31 -0.77
CA ALA A 7 4.20 7.15 0.33
C ALA A 7 3.84 8.05 1.51
N THR A 8 3.38 9.26 1.25
CA THR A 8 2.93 10.18 2.29
C THR A 8 1.72 9.61 3.03
N MET A 9 0.77 9.05 2.28
CA MET A 9 -0.41 8.44 2.87
C MET A 9 -0.02 7.28 3.79
N VAL A 10 0.88 6.40 3.33
CA VAL A 10 1.35 5.28 4.14
C VAL A 10 2.06 5.78 5.39
N SER A 11 2.90 6.80 5.26
CA SER A 11 3.61 7.36 6.42
C SER A 11 2.65 7.93 7.46
N SER A 12 1.49 8.41 7.05
CA SER A 12 0.51 8.99 7.97
C SER A 12 -0.15 7.97 8.87
N ILE A 13 0.00 6.67 8.58
CA ILE A 13 -0.51 5.62 9.46
C ILE A 13 0.19 5.67 10.81
N GLY A 14 1.44 6.13 10.84
CA GLY A 14 2.17 6.32 12.09
C GLY A 14 2.94 5.10 12.57
N LEU A 15 3.09 4.10 11.73
CA LEU A 15 3.85 2.89 12.04
C LEU A 15 5.13 2.85 11.21
N PRO A 16 6.13 2.05 11.62
CA PRO A 16 7.26 1.80 10.75
C PRO A 16 6.77 1.29 9.40
N TYR A 17 7.31 1.81 8.32
CA TYR A 17 6.89 1.42 6.99
C TYR A 17 8.08 1.35 6.04
N ALA A 18 7.94 0.53 5.00
CA ALA A 18 8.96 0.38 3.98
C ALA A 18 8.30 0.05 2.65
N TYR A 19 9.01 0.35 1.57
CA TYR A 19 8.60 -0.07 0.24
C TYR A 19 9.02 -1.53 0.04
N TYR A 20 8.05 -2.39 -0.22
CA TYR A 20 8.20 -3.81 -0.48
C TYR A 20 8.67 -4.62 0.73
N GLN A 21 9.78 -4.28 1.34
CA GLN A 21 10.30 -5.00 2.50
C GLN A 21 11.31 -4.12 3.24
N PHE A 22 11.53 -4.47 4.50
CA PHE A 22 12.60 -3.85 5.28
C PHE A 22 13.93 -4.50 4.90
N ASP A 23 15.02 -3.77 5.13
CA ASP A 23 16.35 -4.28 4.85
C ASP A 23 16.63 -5.54 5.66
N GLU A 24 17.36 -6.47 5.06
CA GLU A 24 17.78 -7.69 5.75
C GLU A 24 18.55 -7.34 7.02
N GLY A 25 18.24 -8.07 8.08
CA GLY A 25 18.94 -7.90 9.34
C GLY A 25 18.38 -6.81 10.24
N THR A 26 17.45 -6.00 9.75
CA THR A 26 16.82 -5.00 10.61
C THR A 26 15.84 -5.64 11.58
N GLY A 27 15.24 -6.77 11.20
CA GLY A 27 14.36 -7.52 12.09
C GLY A 27 13.20 -6.67 12.61
N GLN A 28 12.56 -5.91 11.74
CA GLN A 28 11.49 -5.02 12.17
C GLN A 28 10.38 -5.81 12.86
N ALA A 29 10.16 -5.52 14.13
CA ALA A 29 9.11 -6.16 14.90
C ALA A 29 7.74 -5.56 14.53
N PRO A 30 6.68 -6.38 14.51
CA PRO A 30 5.35 -5.83 14.31
C PRO A 30 4.94 -4.94 15.48
N PRO A 31 4.08 -3.93 15.26
CA PRO A 31 3.37 -3.66 14.02
C PRO A 31 4.19 -2.86 13.02
N PHE A 32 4.00 -3.15 11.74
CA PHE A 32 4.63 -2.38 10.67
C PHE A 32 3.82 -2.50 9.38
N VAL A 33 4.15 -1.67 8.41
CA VAL A 33 3.45 -1.63 7.13
C VAL A 33 4.47 -1.69 6.00
N VAL A 34 4.16 -2.46 4.97
CA VAL A 34 4.90 -2.39 3.72
C VAL A 34 3.92 -2.06 2.61
N PHE A 35 4.42 -1.42 1.56
CA PHE A 35 3.59 -1.13 0.40
C PHE A 35 4.42 -1.27 -0.86
N PHE A 36 3.76 -1.59 -1.96
CA PHE A 36 4.45 -1.72 -3.23
C PHE A 36 3.46 -1.64 -4.39
N PHE A 37 3.99 -1.26 -5.54
CA PHE A 37 3.21 -1.21 -6.76
C PHE A 37 3.31 -2.57 -7.45
N THR A 38 2.15 -3.13 -7.81
CA THR A 38 2.10 -4.52 -8.27
C THR A 38 2.16 -4.68 -9.78
N GLY A 39 1.95 -3.62 -10.52
CA GLY A 39 2.04 -3.68 -11.95
C GLY A 39 1.05 -2.74 -12.63
N SER A 40 1.26 -2.56 -13.90
CA SER A 40 0.52 -1.60 -14.69
C SER A 40 -0.67 -2.25 -15.38
N ASN A 41 -1.79 -1.55 -15.39
CA ASN A 41 -2.98 -1.95 -16.12
C ASN A 41 -3.49 -0.70 -16.86
N ASP A 42 -2.61 -0.17 -17.72
CA ASP A 42 -2.85 1.10 -18.38
C ASP A 42 -4.02 1.01 -19.36
N LEU A 43 -4.74 2.11 -19.46
CA LEU A 43 -5.78 2.28 -20.45
C LEU A 43 -5.17 2.88 -21.71
N TYR A 44 -5.40 2.25 -22.85
CA TYR A 44 -4.82 2.65 -24.12
C TYR A 44 -5.86 3.30 -25.03
N ALA A 45 -5.41 4.28 -25.79
CA ALA A 45 -6.17 4.87 -26.87
C ALA A 45 -5.19 5.26 -27.98
N ASP A 46 -5.51 4.90 -29.22
CA ASP A 46 -4.67 5.18 -30.39
C ASP A 46 -3.22 4.73 -30.20
N GLN A 47 -3.04 3.56 -29.59
CA GLN A 47 -1.74 2.94 -29.35
C GLN A 47 -0.83 3.73 -28.43
N VAL A 48 -1.40 4.62 -27.63
CA VAL A 48 -0.68 5.39 -26.64
C VAL A 48 -1.35 5.16 -25.30
N ASN A 49 -0.57 5.13 -24.21
CA ASN A 49 -1.15 5.03 -22.88
C ASN A 49 -1.98 6.27 -22.60
N TYR A 50 -3.28 6.10 -22.61
CA TYR A 50 -4.21 7.20 -22.37
C TYR A 50 -4.25 7.54 -20.88
N GLN A 51 -4.21 6.53 -20.05
CA GLN A 51 -4.27 6.72 -18.62
C GLN A 51 -3.44 5.65 -17.93
N LYS A 52 -2.63 6.07 -16.97
CA LYS A 52 -1.75 5.16 -16.25
C LYS A 52 -2.47 4.64 -15.00
N ILE A 53 -2.73 3.34 -15.00
CA ILE A 53 -3.37 2.67 -13.88
C ILE A 53 -2.37 1.67 -13.32
N ASP A 54 -2.14 1.72 -12.02
CA ASP A 54 -1.19 0.81 -11.38
C ASP A 54 -1.86 0.12 -10.21
N GLY A 55 -1.42 -1.11 -9.96
CA GLY A 55 -1.84 -1.82 -8.77
C GLY A 55 -1.03 -1.34 -7.58
N LEU A 56 -1.68 -1.24 -6.44
CA LEU A 56 -1.04 -0.88 -5.17
C LEU A 56 -1.44 -1.89 -4.12
N SER A 57 -0.46 -2.42 -3.41
CA SER A 57 -0.71 -3.28 -2.27
C SER A 57 -0.15 -2.62 -1.02
N ILE A 58 -0.96 -2.58 0.03
CA ILE A 58 -0.54 -2.11 1.35
C ILE A 58 -0.76 -3.26 2.31
N GLU A 59 0.29 -3.69 2.98
CA GLU A 59 0.24 -4.83 3.90
C GLU A 59 0.57 -4.39 5.30
N PHE A 60 -0.37 -4.63 6.21
CA PHE A 60 -0.22 -4.31 7.62
C PHE A 60 0.05 -5.61 8.39
N TYR A 61 1.13 -5.61 9.15
CA TYR A 61 1.54 -6.76 9.95
C TYR A 61 1.40 -6.43 11.43
N SER A 62 0.76 -7.32 12.18
CA SER A 62 0.58 -7.15 13.62
C SER A 62 0.71 -8.48 14.34
N ALA A 63 1.28 -8.47 15.54
CA ALA A 63 1.44 -9.68 16.35
C ALA A 63 0.08 -10.21 16.80
N GLU A 64 -0.83 -9.31 17.13
CA GLU A 64 -2.19 -9.65 17.54
C GLU A 64 -3.17 -8.96 16.60
N LYS A 65 -4.38 -9.50 16.56
CA LYS A 65 -5.44 -8.90 15.76
C LYS A 65 -5.70 -7.49 16.23
N ASP A 66 -5.60 -6.53 15.32
CA ASP A 66 -5.65 -5.11 15.65
C ASP A 66 -6.69 -4.40 14.78
N PHE A 67 -7.95 -4.51 15.17
CA PHE A 67 -9.05 -3.89 14.43
C PHE A 67 -8.96 -2.38 14.39
N GLU A 68 -8.44 -1.77 15.45
CA GLU A 68 -8.34 -0.32 15.53
C GLU A 68 -7.42 0.24 14.45
N THR A 69 -6.26 -0.36 14.28
CA THR A 69 -5.32 0.06 13.24
C THR A 69 -5.86 -0.25 11.85
N GLU A 70 -6.51 -1.40 11.68
CA GLU A 70 -7.15 -1.74 10.41
C GLU A 70 -8.19 -0.67 10.04
N ASP A 71 -9.02 -0.28 10.99
CA ASP A 71 -10.03 0.74 10.74
C ASP A 71 -9.41 2.08 10.38
N ALA A 72 -8.29 2.42 11.02
CA ALA A 72 -7.58 3.66 10.72
C ALA A 72 -7.03 3.66 9.29
N ILE A 73 -6.45 2.54 8.87
CA ILE A 73 -5.96 2.39 7.50
C ILE A 73 -7.11 2.50 6.50
N GLU A 74 -8.22 1.82 6.79
CA GLU A 74 -9.38 1.83 5.90
C GLU A 74 -9.98 3.22 5.79
N THR A 75 -9.98 3.98 6.88
CA THR A 75 -10.43 5.37 6.85
C THR A 75 -9.55 6.21 5.94
N LEU A 76 -8.23 6.04 6.01
CA LEU A 76 -7.31 6.76 5.14
C LEU A 76 -7.57 6.44 3.67
N LEU A 77 -7.77 5.17 3.36
CA LEU A 77 -8.03 4.74 1.99
C LEU A 77 -9.35 5.31 1.47
N ASN A 78 -10.38 5.28 2.30
CA ASN A 78 -11.69 5.83 1.95
C ASN A 78 -11.61 7.34 1.73
N GLN A 79 -10.87 8.05 2.57
CA GLN A 79 -10.70 9.50 2.41
C GLN A 79 -9.94 9.85 1.14
N ALA A 80 -9.06 8.98 0.70
CA ALA A 80 -8.33 9.16 -0.55
C ALA A 80 -9.16 8.75 -1.78
N GLY A 81 -10.37 8.26 -1.56
CA GLY A 81 -11.23 7.83 -2.66
C GLY A 81 -10.81 6.51 -3.28
N LEU A 82 -10.08 5.68 -2.54
CA LEU A 82 -9.58 4.41 -3.06
C LEU A 82 -10.50 3.27 -2.66
N THR A 83 -10.80 2.41 -3.63
CA THR A 83 -11.55 1.18 -3.42
C THR A 83 -10.56 0.04 -3.36
N TYR A 84 -10.69 -0.80 -2.35
CA TYR A 84 -9.71 -1.84 -2.11
C TYR A 84 -10.37 -3.19 -1.87
N TYR A 85 -9.58 -4.24 -2.06
CA TYR A 85 -9.92 -5.60 -1.68
C TYR A 85 -9.07 -5.95 -0.46
N LYS A 86 -9.72 -6.42 0.60
CA LYS A 86 -9.05 -6.73 1.87
C LYS A 86 -8.92 -8.23 2.04
N GLU A 87 -7.72 -8.69 2.38
CA GLU A 87 -7.46 -10.09 2.63
C GLU A 87 -6.61 -10.22 3.89
N GLN A 88 -6.86 -11.25 4.68
CA GLN A 88 -6.15 -11.45 5.94
C GLN A 88 -5.62 -12.86 6.02
N ASN A 89 -4.39 -13.00 6.50
CA ASN A 89 -3.74 -14.28 6.72
C ASN A 89 -2.97 -14.25 8.03
N TYR A 90 -2.97 -15.37 8.74
CA TYR A 90 -2.10 -15.54 9.88
C TYR A 90 -0.86 -16.30 9.41
N ILE A 91 0.31 -15.73 9.66
CA ILE A 91 1.59 -16.32 9.26
C ILE A 91 2.14 -17.09 10.44
N ASP A 92 1.97 -18.39 10.44
CA ASP A 92 2.34 -19.25 11.57
C ASP A 92 3.81 -19.15 11.95
N ASP A 93 4.69 -19.18 10.96
CA ASP A 93 6.13 -19.15 11.20
C ASP A 93 6.58 -17.85 11.85
N GLU A 94 5.93 -16.77 11.50
CA GLU A 94 6.28 -15.44 12.00
C GLU A 94 5.41 -15.03 13.19
N LYS A 95 4.36 -15.79 13.47
CA LYS A 95 3.40 -15.52 14.55
C LYS A 95 2.84 -14.12 14.48
N MET A 96 2.37 -13.76 13.30
CA MET A 96 1.78 -12.44 13.08
C MET A 96 0.66 -12.50 12.06
N TRP A 97 -0.22 -11.51 12.13
CA TRP A 97 -1.30 -11.32 11.17
C TRP A 97 -0.81 -10.44 10.03
N GLN A 98 -1.21 -10.79 8.82
CA GLN A 98 -1.01 -9.96 7.65
C GLN A 98 -2.37 -9.51 7.14
N THR A 99 -2.59 -8.23 7.06
CA THR A 99 -3.79 -7.66 6.47
C THR A 99 -3.37 -6.92 5.21
N ALA A 100 -3.77 -7.44 4.06
CA ALA A 100 -3.39 -6.88 2.78
C ALA A 100 -4.55 -6.12 2.17
N TYR A 101 -4.27 -4.92 1.68
CA TYR A 101 -5.22 -4.09 0.96
C TYR A 101 -4.71 -3.93 -0.46
N ASP A 102 -5.43 -4.51 -1.43
CA ASP A 102 -5.05 -4.46 -2.83
C ASP A 102 -6.02 -3.56 -3.58
N MET A 103 -5.47 -2.68 -4.41
CA MET A 103 -6.26 -1.70 -5.10
C MET A 103 -5.60 -1.27 -6.39
N GLN A 104 -6.33 -0.56 -7.21
CA GLN A 104 -5.79 0.07 -8.40
C GLN A 104 -5.90 1.58 -8.24
N ILE A 105 -4.86 2.27 -8.64
CA ILE A 105 -4.81 3.72 -8.55
C ILE A 105 -4.51 4.33 -9.91
N LEU A 106 -5.07 5.51 -10.12
CA LEU A 106 -4.72 6.31 -11.28
C LEU A 106 -3.47 7.10 -10.93
N LEU A 107 -2.38 6.80 -11.63
CA LEU A 107 -1.14 7.50 -11.38
C LEU A 107 -1.09 8.79 -12.18
N THR A 108 -0.86 9.88 -11.47
CA THR A 108 -0.63 11.18 -12.08
C THR A 108 0.75 11.61 -11.65
N GLU A 109 1.73 11.31 -12.51
CA GLU A 109 3.10 11.67 -12.17
C GLU A 109 3.30 13.17 -12.23
N GLU A 110 4.11 13.66 -11.32
CA GLU A 110 4.47 15.05 -11.34
C GLU A 110 5.30 15.31 -12.59
N VAL A 111 4.94 16.36 -13.32
CA VAL A 111 5.75 16.79 -14.45
C VAL A 111 6.99 17.46 -13.88
N THR A 112 8.11 16.76 -14.00
CA THR A 112 9.37 17.31 -13.59
C THR A 112 9.90 18.13 -14.76
N THR A 113 9.86 19.42 -14.62
CA THR A 113 10.50 20.28 -15.60
C THR A 113 11.94 20.48 -15.14
N GLU A 114 12.81 19.89 -15.87
CA GLU A 114 14.22 20.02 -15.64
C GLU A 114 14.77 21.21 -16.41
#